data_9a9362f7099874de9a936c52eb68e5c6
#
_entry.id   9a9362f7099874de9a936c52eb68e5c6
#
_cell.length_a   1.000
_cell.length_b   1.000
_cell.length_c   1.000
_cell.angle_alpha   90.00
_cell.angle_beta   90.00
_cell.angle_gamma   90.00
#
_symmetry.space_group_name_H-M   'P 1'
#
loop_
_entity.id
_entity.type
_entity.pdbx_description
1 polymer ?
#
loop_
_entity_poly.entity_id
_entity_poly.type
_entity_poly.pdbx_seq_one_letter_code
_entity_poly.pdbx_strand_id
1 'polypeptide(L)'
;MNAKNNDSIVISVCTGTGGVATGGYKVIDAFKEELAKINSTAKIGPRTHKVGCRGFCAKDVLVDVDINGEIETYQHVTADKAREIVASHILGKEPVKKWLVKEDYHNFHDKQQKLVLADCGKINPESIDEYLAIGGYNSLKKSLSMEPEEIIDIIKKAGLRGRGGGGFPAGIKWESCRNAKGNPKYVLCNADEGDPGAFMDRSIVEGDPHLMLEGMIIGAFAIGSPEGYVYIRAEYPLAVDRLCLALDQARERGFLGENIFGSDFSFDIKIVLGAGAFVCGESTALMTSIEDKPGEPRPKYVHTTDKGLWGKPSNLNNVETWANVPMIIEKGADWYASIGTEKSKGTKIFSLVGKINNTGLVEVPMGITLREIIYDIGGGIPRKKEFKAVQTGGPSGGCLPASFLDKPVDYETLYEAGSMMGSGGMVVLDEDSCMVDVSRYFLDFCKDEGCGQCTPCREGVAHMVRILTQITEGKGSLAHIDLLEELAQMIQDTSLCALGTSAPNPVLSTLMYFRDEYKAHVVDKKCPAGVCRNLTTFVIDEDLCTGCTLCARNCPAGAIYGEKKEVHFIEQDKCTKCRVCYDSCKFEAVKKG
;
A
#
# COMPACT_ATOMS: atom_id res chain seq x y z
N MET A 1 -28.26 -45.84 6.74
CA MET A 1 -29.00 -44.58 6.68
C MET A 1 -28.26 -43.63 5.75
N ASN A 2 -28.72 -43.55 4.50
CA ASN A 2 -28.10 -42.76 3.45
C ASN A 2 -28.56 -41.31 3.56
N ALA A 3 -27.80 -40.46 4.22
CA ALA A 3 -28.00 -39.03 4.09
C ALA A 3 -27.38 -38.59 2.74
N LYS A 4 -28.24 -38.31 1.77
CA LYS A 4 -27.89 -37.51 0.59
C LYS A 4 -27.72 -36.07 1.07
N ASN A 5 -26.58 -35.71 1.61
CA ASN A 5 -26.26 -34.31 1.83
C ASN A 5 -25.67 -33.76 0.53
N ASN A 6 -26.47 -32.95 -0.16
CA ASN A 6 -26.09 -32.16 -1.32
C ASN A 6 -25.51 -30.81 -0.83
N ASP A 7 -24.68 -30.82 0.22
CA ASP A 7 -24.12 -29.58 0.76
C ASP A 7 -23.18 -28.96 -0.28
N SER A 8 -23.45 -27.71 -0.66
CA SER A 8 -22.51 -26.90 -1.45
C SER A 8 -21.43 -26.37 -0.51
N ILE A 9 -20.21 -26.88 -0.67
CA ILE A 9 -19.09 -26.46 0.16
C ILE A 9 -18.06 -25.74 -0.72
N VAL A 10 -17.73 -24.49 -0.36
CA VAL A 10 -16.70 -23.70 -1.01
C VAL A 10 -15.67 -23.30 0.04
N ILE A 11 -14.39 -23.52 -0.26
CA ILE A 11 -13.28 -23.10 0.60
C ILE A 11 -12.45 -22.09 -0.15
N SER A 12 -12.38 -20.87 0.37
CA SER A 12 -11.61 -19.77 -0.22
C SER A 12 -10.37 -19.46 0.62
N VAL A 13 -9.19 -19.58 0.02
CA VAL A 13 -7.90 -19.42 0.71
C VAL A 13 -7.19 -18.18 0.16
N CYS A 14 -6.77 -17.28 1.05
CA CYS A 14 -5.99 -16.10 0.68
C CYS A 14 -4.66 -16.51 0.02
N THR A 15 -4.46 -16.07 -1.23
CA THR A 15 -3.26 -16.30 -2.05
C THR A 15 -2.70 -15.00 -2.64
N GLY A 16 -2.97 -13.84 -2.04
CA GLY A 16 -2.15 -12.65 -2.28
C GLY A 16 -0.74 -12.86 -1.70
N THR A 17 0.20 -11.98 -2.01
CA THR A 17 1.62 -12.12 -1.61
C THR A 17 1.78 -12.43 -0.11
N GLY A 18 1.03 -11.78 0.80
CA GLY A 18 1.07 -12.07 2.24
C GLY A 18 0.64 -13.52 2.57
N GLY A 19 -0.49 -13.96 1.99
CA GLY A 19 -1.00 -15.31 2.16
C GLY A 19 -0.04 -16.37 1.61
N VAL A 20 0.55 -16.14 0.44
CA VAL A 20 1.56 -17.05 -0.15
C VAL A 20 2.80 -17.14 0.73
N ALA A 21 3.33 -15.99 1.19
CA ALA A 21 4.51 -15.94 2.05
C ALA A 21 4.31 -16.65 3.40
N THR A 22 3.08 -16.68 3.91
CA THR A 22 2.71 -17.38 5.16
C THR A 22 2.24 -18.81 4.95
N GLY A 23 2.28 -19.32 3.70
CA GLY A 23 2.04 -20.73 3.37
C GLY A 23 0.67 -21.06 2.78
N GLY A 24 -0.02 -20.10 2.16
CA GLY A 24 -1.35 -20.25 1.57
C GLY A 24 -1.47 -21.42 0.61
N TYR A 25 -0.47 -21.66 -0.26
CA TYR A 25 -0.48 -22.82 -1.15
C TYR A 25 -0.41 -24.15 -0.38
N LYS A 26 0.39 -24.25 0.69
CA LYS A 26 0.42 -25.44 1.54
C LYS A 26 -0.91 -25.71 2.24
N VAL A 27 -1.64 -24.64 2.58
CA VAL A 27 -2.99 -24.71 3.13
C VAL A 27 -3.96 -25.26 2.10
N ILE A 28 -3.91 -24.77 0.85
CA ILE A 28 -4.72 -25.27 -0.27
C ILE A 28 -4.46 -26.76 -0.51
N ASP A 29 -3.20 -27.15 -0.58
CA ASP A 29 -2.83 -28.54 -0.81
C ASP A 29 -3.34 -29.46 0.30
N ALA A 30 -3.23 -29.04 1.57
CA ALA A 30 -3.77 -29.79 2.70
C ALA A 30 -5.30 -29.94 2.64
N PHE A 31 -6.03 -28.89 2.26
CA PHE A 31 -7.48 -28.98 2.00
C PHE A 31 -7.77 -29.96 0.87
N LYS A 32 -7.09 -29.86 -0.27
CA LYS A 32 -7.29 -30.74 -1.42
C LYS A 32 -7.03 -32.21 -1.06
N GLU A 33 -5.93 -32.51 -0.34
CA GLU A 33 -5.59 -33.84 0.13
C GLU A 33 -6.67 -34.44 1.03
N GLU A 34 -7.15 -33.71 2.03
CA GLU A 34 -8.19 -34.17 2.94
C GLU A 34 -9.54 -34.34 2.24
N LEU A 35 -9.91 -33.41 1.37
CA LEU A 35 -11.15 -33.47 0.60
C LEU A 35 -11.14 -34.62 -0.39
N ALA A 36 -10.01 -34.95 -1.01
CA ALA A 36 -9.88 -36.11 -1.90
C ALA A 36 -10.16 -37.45 -1.17
N LYS A 37 -9.78 -37.58 0.11
CA LYS A 37 -10.08 -38.74 0.94
C LYS A 37 -11.58 -38.91 1.18
N ILE A 38 -12.31 -37.83 1.26
CA ILE A 38 -13.76 -37.80 1.50
C ILE A 38 -14.52 -38.07 0.21
N ASN A 39 -14.11 -37.52 -0.93
CA ASN A 39 -14.75 -37.67 -2.23
C ASN A 39 -14.69 -39.11 -2.78
N SER A 40 -13.80 -39.95 -2.26
CA SER A 40 -13.82 -41.38 -2.56
C SER A 40 -15.11 -42.07 -2.07
N THR A 41 -15.89 -41.44 -1.21
CA THR A 41 -17.11 -41.98 -0.59
C THR A 41 -18.38 -41.17 -0.84
N ALA A 42 -18.31 -39.96 -1.39
CA ALA A 42 -19.46 -39.07 -1.63
C ALA A 42 -19.39 -38.36 -3.00
N LYS A 43 -20.53 -38.27 -3.69
CA LYS A 43 -20.66 -37.70 -5.05
C LYS A 43 -20.60 -36.14 -5.12
N ILE A 44 -20.19 -35.45 -4.10
CA ILE A 44 -20.20 -33.97 -4.04
C ILE A 44 -18.86 -33.48 -3.54
N GLY A 45 -18.10 -32.83 -4.41
CA GLY A 45 -16.80 -32.29 -4.08
C GLY A 45 -16.86 -30.87 -3.54
N PRO A 46 -16.29 -30.59 -2.36
CA PRO A 46 -15.98 -29.23 -1.94
C PRO A 46 -15.00 -28.60 -2.94
N ARG A 47 -15.21 -27.32 -3.23
CA ARG A 47 -14.33 -26.56 -4.13
C ARG A 47 -13.33 -25.79 -3.29
N THR A 48 -12.07 -25.80 -3.69
CA THR A 48 -11.03 -25.01 -3.07
C THR A 48 -10.61 -23.92 -4.05
N HIS A 49 -10.83 -22.65 -3.68
CA HIS A 49 -10.52 -21.51 -4.49
C HIS A 49 -9.29 -20.77 -3.98
N LYS A 50 -8.47 -20.30 -4.92
CA LYS A 50 -7.50 -19.25 -4.66
C LYS A 50 -8.24 -17.92 -4.72
N VAL A 51 -8.08 -17.09 -3.72
CA VAL A 51 -8.63 -15.73 -3.73
C VAL A 51 -7.51 -14.71 -3.48
N GLY A 52 -7.72 -13.47 -3.93
CA GLY A 52 -6.80 -12.36 -3.66
C GLY A 52 -6.72 -11.99 -2.18
N CYS A 53 -5.93 -10.98 -1.87
CA CYS A 53 -5.80 -10.46 -0.52
C CYS A 53 -7.08 -9.71 -0.13
N ARG A 54 -7.63 -9.99 1.08
CA ARG A 54 -8.78 -9.25 1.64
C ARG A 54 -8.40 -7.94 2.30
N GLY A 55 -7.10 -7.65 2.34
CA GLY A 55 -6.56 -6.46 2.98
C GLY A 55 -6.19 -6.63 4.45
N PHE A 56 -6.53 -7.71 5.15
CA PHE A 56 -6.23 -7.92 6.56
C PHE A 56 -4.99 -8.81 6.78
N CYS A 57 -3.83 -8.31 6.35
CA CYS A 57 -2.57 -9.06 6.33
C CYS A 57 -2.06 -9.49 7.72
N ALA A 58 -2.48 -8.78 8.79
CA ALA A 58 -2.11 -9.12 10.16
C ALA A 58 -2.57 -10.52 10.61
N LYS A 59 -3.52 -11.15 9.91
CA LYS A 59 -4.15 -12.42 10.28
C LYS A 59 -4.01 -13.53 9.22
N ASP A 60 -3.16 -13.33 8.20
CA ASP A 60 -2.93 -14.33 7.16
C ASP A 60 -2.35 -15.66 7.74
N VAL A 61 -2.68 -16.81 7.21
CA VAL A 61 -3.56 -17.10 6.06
C VAL A 61 -5.02 -17.06 6.51
N LEU A 62 -5.85 -16.28 5.81
CA LEU A 62 -7.30 -16.26 6.02
C LEU A 62 -7.94 -17.33 5.13
N VAL A 63 -8.93 -18.02 5.68
CA VAL A 63 -9.69 -19.07 4.97
C VAL A 63 -11.15 -18.94 5.28
N ASP A 64 -11.99 -18.84 4.24
CA ASP A 64 -13.44 -19.01 4.38
C ASP A 64 -13.83 -20.44 4.09
N VAL A 65 -14.72 -20.96 4.91
CA VAL A 65 -15.46 -22.18 4.67
C VAL A 65 -16.92 -21.82 4.58
N ASP A 66 -17.45 -21.87 3.35
CA ASP A 66 -18.85 -21.65 3.04
C ASP A 66 -19.55 -23.01 2.92
N ILE A 67 -20.55 -23.24 3.76
CA ILE A 67 -21.41 -24.43 3.71
C ILE A 67 -22.84 -23.95 3.50
N ASN A 68 -23.36 -24.14 2.28
CA ASN A 68 -24.73 -23.76 1.90
C ASN A 68 -25.07 -22.26 2.10
N GLY A 69 -24.08 -21.37 1.98
CA GLY A 69 -24.22 -19.92 2.17
C GLY A 69 -23.91 -19.44 3.60
N GLU A 70 -23.63 -20.35 4.54
CA GLU A 70 -23.13 -20.00 5.86
C GLU A 70 -21.60 -19.98 5.84
N ILE A 71 -21.02 -18.78 6.00
CA ILE A 71 -19.57 -18.55 5.88
C ILE A 71 -18.94 -18.39 7.25
N GLU A 72 -17.96 -19.24 7.54
CA GLU A 72 -17.08 -19.10 8.70
C GLU A 72 -15.66 -18.78 8.27
N THR A 73 -15.11 -17.67 8.77
CA THR A 73 -13.75 -17.21 8.44
C THR A 73 -12.76 -17.61 9.51
N TYR A 74 -11.70 -18.28 9.10
CA TYR A 74 -10.58 -18.73 9.94
C TYR A 74 -9.34 -17.83 9.73
N GLN A 75 -8.56 -17.64 10.80
CA GLN A 75 -7.32 -16.84 10.80
C GLN A 75 -6.09 -17.68 11.16
N HIS A 76 -4.91 -17.23 10.69
CA HIS A 76 -3.62 -17.91 10.92
C HIS A 76 -3.66 -19.40 10.59
N VAL A 77 -4.32 -19.75 9.49
CA VAL A 77 -4.48 -21.15 9.09
C VAL A 77 -3.16 -21.72 8.59
N THR A 78 -2.80 -22.90 9.09
CA THR A 78 -1.65 -23.71 8.63
C THR A 78 -2.17 -25.00 8.00
N ALA A 79 -1.31 -25.76 7.34
CA ALA A 79 -1.68 -27.06 6.76
C ALA A 79 -2.31 -28.01 7.80
N ASP A 80 -1.78 -28.04 9.05
CA ASP A 80 -2.32 -28.88 10.11
C ASP A 80 -3.70 -28.40 10.57
N LYS A 81 -3.88 -27.09 10.69
CA LYS A 81 -5.19 -26.51 11.00
C LYS A 81 -6.22 -26.77 9.89
N ALA A 82 -5.79 -26.75 8.62
CA ALA A 82 -6.66 -27.08 7.50
C ALA A 82 -7.21 -28.52 7.63
N ARG A 83 -6.39 -29.49 8.01
CA ARG A 83 -6.82 -30.87 8.25
C ARG A 83 -7.82 -30.97 9.40
N GLU A 84 -7.59 -30.25 10.52
CA GLU A 84 -8.54 -30.21 11.65
C GLU A 84 -9.86 -29.52 11.26
N ILE A 85 -9.81 -28.45 10.45
CA ILE A 85 -11.03 -27.78 9.92
C ILE A 85 -11.84 -28.75 9.07
N VAL A 86 -11.22 -29.53 8.19
CA VAL A 86 -11.94 -30.55 7.39
C VAL A 86 -12.60 -31.59 8.31
N ALA A 87 -11.89 -32.11 9.28
CA ALA A 87 -12.40 -33.15 10.18
C ALA A 87 -13.54 -32.63 11.08
N SER A 88 -13.40 -31.43 11.65
CA SER A 88 -14.37 -30.88 12.62
C SER A 88 -15.52 -30.13 11.92
N HIS A 89 -15.19 -29.15 11.04
CA HIS A 89 -16.23 -28.27 10.49
C HIS A 89 -16.93 -28.92 9.28
N ILE A 90 -16.17 -29.53 8.34
CA ILE A 90 -16.80 -30.08 7.13
C ILE A 90 -17.46 -31.43 7.41
N LEU A 91 -16.77 -32.34 8.10
CA LEU A 91 -17.32 -33.66 8.42
C LEU A 91 -18.18 -33.65 9.69
N GLY A 92 -17.68 -33.03 10.77
CA GLY A 92 -18.34 -32.97 12.07
C GLY A 92 -19.44 -31.91 12.15
N LYS A 93 -19.54 -30.98 11.19
CA LYS A 93 -20.48 -29.83 11.15
C LYS A 93 -20.33 -28.88 12.35
N GLU A 94 -19.16 -28.88 13.00
CA GLU A 94 -18.87 -27.97 14.10
C GLU A 94 -17.62 -27.13 13.81
N PRO A 95 -17.77 -25.78 13.67
CA PRO A 95 -16.65 -24.89 13.45
C PRO A 95 -15.62 -24.94 14.56
N VAL A 96 -14.34 -24.86 14.22
CA VAL A 96 -13.22 -24.84 15.18
C VAL A 96 -13.11 -23.44 15.79
N LYS A 97 -13.92 -23.13 16.79
CA LYS A 97 -14.13 -21.78 17.39
C LYS A 97 -12.84 -21.05 17.76
N LYS A 98 -11.79 -21.79 18.22
CA LYS A 98 -10.50 -21.18 18.63
C LYS A 98 -9.75 -20.48 17.52
N TRP A 99 -10.06 -20.79 16.24
CA TRP A 99 -9.38 -20.24 15.07
C TRP A 99 -10.24 -19.34 14.22
N LEU A 100 -11.51 -19.15 14.58
CA LEU A 100 -12.37 -18.18 13.92
C LEU A 100 -11.81 -16.76 14.11
N VAL A 101 -12.10 -15.90 13.15
CA VAL A 101 -11.85 -14.46 13.29
C VAL A 101 -12.62 -13.89 14.47
N LYS A 102 -12.15 -12.76 14.98
CA LYS A 102 -12.72 -12.11 16.17
C LYS A 102 -13.22 -10.71 15.80
N GLU A 103 -13.67 -10.00 16.81
CA GLU A 103 -14.21 -8.64 16.69
C GLU A 103 -13.25 -7.68 15.95
N ASP A 104 -11.94 -7.83 16.13
CA ASP A 104 -10.93 -7.03 15.42
C ASP A 104 -10.99 -7.16 13.89
N TYR A 105 -11.33 -8.37 13.39
CA TYR A 105 -11.55 -8.59 11.96
C TYR A 105 -12.83 -7.90 11.46
N HIS A 106 -13.93 -8.01 12.19
CA HIS A 106 -15.19 -7.38 11.82
C HIS A 106 -15.06 -5.85 11.86
N ASN A 107 -14.50 -5.30 12.92
CA ASN A 107 -14.25 -3.86 13.04
C ASN A 107 -13.36 -3.33 11.89
N PHE A 108 -12.34 -4.11 11.47
CA PHE A 108 -11.49 -3.74 10.36
C PHE A 108 -12.26 -3.68 9.03
N HIS A 109 -13.18 -4.61 8.78
CA HIS A 109 -13.88 -4.69 7.50
C HIS A 109 -15.16 -3.84 7.45
N ASP A 110 -15.95 -3.82 8.52
CA ASP A 110 -17.29 -3.22 8.53
C ASP A 110 -17.28 -1.69 8.44
N LYS A 111 -16.17 -1.06 8.81
CA LYS A 111 -15.97 0.40 8.73
C LYS A 111 -15.39 0.89 7.41
N GLN A 112 -15.06 -0.02 6.50
CA GLN A 112 -14.56 0.31 5.18
C GLN A 112 -15.70 0.40 4.17
N GLN A 113 -15.51 1.22 3.15
CA GLN A 113 -16.36 1.25 1.96
C GLN A 113 -15.54 0.75 0.76
N LYS A 114 -15.56 -0.54 0.53
CA LYS A 114 -14.80 -1.16 -0.54
C LYS A 114 -15.51 -1.02 -1.87
N LEU A 115 -14.89 -0.36 -2.82
CA LEU A 115 -15.28 -0.26 -4.21
C LEU A 115 -14.32 -1.06 -5.09
N VAL A 116 -13.06 -0.67 -5.08
CA VAL A 116 -12.00 -1.33 -5.86
C VAL A 116 -11.60 -2.68 -5.25
N LEU A 117 -11.58 -2.77 -3.92
CA LEU A 117 -11.26 -4.01 -3.20
C LEU A 117 -12.51 -4.87 -2.91
N ALA A 118 -13.67 -4.55 -3.49
CA ALA A 118 -14.94 -5.20 -3.18
C ALA A 118 -14.91 -6.72 -3.43
N ASP A 119 -14.25 -7.15 -4.49
CA ASP A 119 -14.19 -8.54 -4.93
C ASP A 119 -12.83 -9.22 -4.65
N CYS A 120 -11.84 -8.43 -4.20
CA CYS A 120 -10.58 -8.98 -3.69
C CYS A 120 -10.84 -9.88 -2.47
N GLY A 121 -10.42 -11.13 -2.59
CA GLY A 121 -10.66 -12.14 -1.56
C GLY A 121 -12.01 -12.89 -1.67
N LYS A 122 -12.79 -12.63 -2.73
CA LYS A 122 -14.03 -13.35 -3.04
C LYS A 122 -13.92 -14.15 -4.32
N ILE A 123 -13.40 -13.54 -5.40
CA ILE A 123 -13.22 -14.21 -6.69
C ILE A 123 -11.82 -14.82 -6.81
N ASN A 124 -11.70 -15.82 -7.66
CA ASN A 124 -10.42 -16.35 -8.08
C ASN A 124 -9.80 -15.44 -9.15
N PRO A 125 -8.69 -14.73 -8.85
CA PRO A 125 -8.06 -13.80 -9.79
C PRO A 125 -7.45 -14.49 -11.03
N GLU A 126 -7.37 -15.82 -11.01
CA GLU A 126 -6.88 -16.63 -12.13
C GLU A 126 -8.03 -17.11 -13.05
N SER A 127 -9.27 -16.63 -12.85
CA SER A 127 -10.46 -17.06 -13.59
C SER A 127 -11.28 -15.89 -14.10
N ILE A 128 -11.22 -15.63 -15.39
CA ILE A 128 -12.08 -14.62 -16.04
C ILE A 128 -13.57 -14.96 -15.89
N ASP A 129 -13.94 -16.26 -15.82
CA ASP A 129 -15.33 -16.67 -15.68
C ASP A 129 -15.93 -16.21 -14.34
N GLU A 130 -15.15 -16.17 -13.27
CA GLU A 130 -15.61 -15.63 -11.99
C GLU A 130 -15.77 -14.11 -12.03
N TYR A 131 -14.88 -13.39 -12.73
CA TYR A 131 -15.06 -11.96 -12.97
C TYR A 131 -16.31 -11.67 -13.83
N LEU A 132 -16.54 -12.44 -14.88
CA LEU A 132 -17.76 -12.33 -15.70
C LEU A 132 -19.04 -12.63 -14.90
N ALA A 133 -19.01 -13.60 -13.98
CA ALA A 133 -20.14 -13.97 -13.16
C ALA A 133 -20.61 -12.84 -12.22
N ILE A 134 -19.72 -11.93 -11.84
CA ILE A 134 -20.06 -10.74 -11.03
C ILE A 134 -20.36 -9.49 -11.87
N GLY A 135 -20.46 -9.63 -13.20
CA GLY A 135 -20.79 -8.54 -14.11
C GLY A 135 -19.59 -7.88 -14.80
N GLY A 136 -18.40 -8.45 -14.69
CA GLY A 136 -17.21 -7.94 -15.34
C GLY A 136 -17.36 -7.80 -16.86
N TYR A 137 -16.70 -6.82 -17.44
CA TYR A 137 -16.75 -6.39 -18.84
C TYR A 137 -18.12 -5.88 -19.33
N ASN A 138 -19.16 -5.80 -18.49
CA ASN A 138 -20.41 -5.16 -18.84
C ASN A 138 -20.25 -3.66 -19.04
N SER A 139 -19.41 -3.01 -18.24
CA SER A 139 -19.12 -1.58 -18.38
C SER A 139 -18.39 -1.28 -19.69
N LEU A 140 -17.46 -2.14 -20.11
CA LEU A 140 -16.83 -2.04 -21.43
C LEU A 140 -17.84 -2.18 -22.54
N LYS A 141 -18.71 -3.21 -22.50
CA LYS A 141 -19.78 -3.41 -23.49
C LYS A 141 -20.70 -2.20 -23.59
N LYS A 142 -21.08 -1.62 -22.45
CA LYS A 142 -21.88 -0.39 -22.38
C LYS A 142 -21.12 0.79 -23.02
N SER A 143 -19.85 0.96 -22.70
CA SER A 143 -19.00 2.05 -23.22
C SER A 143 -18.87 2.01 -24.74
N LEU A 144 -18.74 0.82 -25.34
CA LEU A 144 -18.65 0.67 -26.79
C LEU A 144 -19.93 1.06 -27.55
N SER A 145 -21.06 1.25 -26.84
CA SER A 145 -22.31 1.78 -27.43
C SER A 145 -22.48 3.29 -27.23
N MET A 146 -21.51 3.96 -26.63
CA MET A 146 -21.50 5.40 -26.35
C MET A 146 -20.51 6.12 -27.25
N GLU A 147 -20.69 7.44 -27.40
CA GLU A 147 -19.64 8.25 -28.02
C GLU A 147 -18.45 8.40 -27.06
N PRO A 148 -17.23 8.35 -27.55
CA PRO A 148 -16.02 8.48 -26.71
C PRO A 148 -16.00 9.73 -25.83
N GLU A 149 -16.52 10.85 -26.31
CA GLU A 149 -16.63 12.11 -25.58
C GLU A 149 -17.60 12.00 -24.41
N GLU A 150 -18.69 11.25 -24.52
CA GLU A 150 -19.65 11.02 -23.44
C GLU A 150 -18.99 10.28 -22.27
N ILE A 151 -18.12 9.31 -22.56
CA ILE A 151 -17.36 8.59 -21.54
C ILE A 151 -16.45 9.55 -20.78
N ILE A 152 -15.73 10.42 -21.50
CA ILE A 152 -14.85 11.44 -20.90
C ILE A 152 -15.67 12.38 -19.99
N ASP A 153 -16.83 12.82 -20.45
CA ASP A 153 -17.71 13.69 -19.65
C ASP A 153 -18.26 12.99 -18.41
N ILE A 154 -18.56 11.70 -18.47
CA ILE A 154 -18.92 10.90 -17.29
C ILE A 154 -17.77 10.90 -16.27
N ILE A 155 -16.55 10.64 -16.71
CA ILE A 155 -15.38 10.62 -15.82
C ILE A 155 -15.08 12.01 -15.24
N LYS A 156 -15.25 13.08 -16.03
CA LYS A 156 -15.13 14.48 -15.55
C LYS A 156 -16.20 14.78 -14.50
N LYS A 157 -17.47 14.45 -14.78
CA LYS A 157 -18.60 14.66 -13.87
C LYS A 157 -18.47 13.85 -12.59
N ALA A 158 -17.96 12.63 -12.66
CA ALA A 158 -17.66 11.80 -11.49
C ALA A 158 -16.59 12.43 -10.57
N GLY A 159 -15.77 13.32 -11.10
CA GLY A 159 -14.69 13.95 -10.35
C GLY A 159 -13.55 13.00 -9.99
N LEU A 160 -13.35 11.93 -10.78
CA LEU A 160 -12.25 10.99 -10.55
C LEU A 160 -10.90 11.71 -10.68
N ARG A 161 -10.13 11.69 -9.59
CA ARG A 161 -8.75 12.18 -9.55
C ARG A 161 -7.77 11.01 -9.56
N GLY A 162 -6.58 11.22 -10.11
CA GLY A 162 -5.52 10.21 -10.14
C GLY A 162 -5.15 9.70 -8.75
N ARG A 163 -5.07 8.38 -8.58
CA ARG A 163 -4.80 7.69 -7.29
C ARG A 163 -3.32 7.41 -7.02
N GLY A 164 -2.46 7.68 -8.01
CA GLY A 164 -1.01 7.48 -7.87
C GLY A 164 -0.23 8.60 -7.18
N GLY A 165 -0.91 9.58 -6.57
CA GLY A 165 -0.27 10.60 -5.71
C GLY A 165 -0.58 12.04 -6.07
N GLY A 166 -0.47 12.44 -7.32
CA GLY A 166 -0.65 13.83 -7.76
C GLY A 166 -2.10 14.34 -7.79
N GLY A 167 -3.09 13.46 -7.73
CA GLY A 167 -4.50 13.84 -7.67
C GLY A 167 -5.03 14.66 -8.85
N PHE A 168 -4.37 14.63 -10.02
CA PHE A 168 -4.84 15.37 -11.20
C PHE A 168 -6.17 14.77 -11.73
N PRO A 169 -7.16 15.59 -12.15
CA PRO A 169 -8.43 15.09 -12.66
C PRO A 169 -8.27 14.19 -13.89
N ALA A 170 -8.70 12.94 -13.79
CA ALA A 170 -8.48 11.92 -14.82
C ALA A 170 -9.19 12.28 -16.13
N GLY A 171 -10.47 12.72 -16.07
CA GLY A 171 -11.25 13.06 -17.26
C GLY A 171 -10.65 14.25 -18.05
N ILE A 172 -10.06 15.25 -17.37
CA ILE A 172 -9.36 16.36 -18.04
C ILE A 172 -8.12 15.84 -18.77
N LYS A 173 -7.38 14.93 -18.14
CA LYS A 173 -6.21 14.31 -18.77
C LYS A 173 -6.59 13.50 -20.02
N TRP A 174 -7.69 12.75 -19.95
CA TRP A 174 -8.21 11.97 -21.08
C TRP A 174 -8.63 12.87 -22.23
N GLU A 175 -9.39 13.93 -21.94
CA GLU A 175 -9.79 14.93 -22.94
C GLU A 175 -8.59 15.58 -23.61
N SER A 176 -7.60 16.00 -22.83
CA SER A 176 -6.35 16.59 -23.34
C SER A 176 -5.63 15.62 -24.30
N CYS A 177 -5.50 14.34 -23.91
CA CYS A 177 -4.86 13.33 -24.73
C CYS A 177 -5.67 13.04 -26.02
N ARG A 178 -7.02 12.94 -25.92
CA ARG A 178 -7.89 12.74 -27.08
C ARG A 178 -7.77 13.87 -28.09
N ASN A 179 -7.74 15.12 -27.63
CA ASN A 179 -7.69 16.31 -28.46
C ASN A 179 -6.28 16.63 -28.99
N ALA A 180 -5.25 16.01 -28.42
CA ALA A 180 -3.86 16.23 -28.83
C ALA A 180 -3.63 15.79 -30.29
N LYS A 181 -2.82 16.57 -31.01
CA LYS A 181 -2.43 16.25 -32.39
C LYS A 181 -1.38 15.14 -32.40
N GLY A 182 -1.60 14.14 -33.24
CA GLY A 182 -0.65 13.04 -33.40
C GLY A 182 -1.26 11.68 -33.19
N ASN A 183 -0.75 10.71 -33.92
CA ASN A 183 -1.12 9.29 -33.87
C ASN A 183 0.15 8.42 -33.97
N PRO A 184 0.14 7.18 -33.43
CA PRO A 184 -0.88 6.67 -32.55
C PRO A 184 -0.88 7.43 -31.20
N LYS A 185 -1.95 7.28 -30.41
CA LYS A 185 -2.00 7.66 -29.00
C LYS A 185 -1.74 6.43 -28.14
N TYR A 186 -1.22 6.62 -26.92
CA TYR A 186 -0.91 5.53 -26.03
C TYR A 186 -1.65 5.67 -24.69
N VAL A 187 -2.10 4.53 -24.16
CA VAL A 187 -2.64 4.43 -22.81
C VAL A 187 -1.68 3.62 -21.95
N LEU A 188 -1.31 4.17 -20.80
CA LEU A 188 -0.36 3.54 -19.88
C LEU A 188 -0.98 3.33 -18.49
N CYS A 189 -0.65 2.20 -17.90
CA CYS A 189 -0.89 1.92 -16.49
C CYS A 189 0.44 1.96 -15.74
N ASN A 190 0.49 2.83 -14.73
CA ASN A 190 1.60 2.86 -13.78
C ASN A 190 1.30 1.89 -12.65
N ALA A 191 2.01 0.77 -12.63
CA ALA A 191 2.05 -0.23 -11.59
C ALA A 191 3.45 -0.33 -10.95
N ASP A 192 4.25 0.76 -11.04
CA ASP A 192 5.54 0.90 -10.39
C ASP A 192 5.38 1.42 -8.95
N GLU A 193 4.80 0.60 -8.09
CA GLU A 193 4.55 0.91 -6.69
C GLU A 193 5.81 0.66 -5.86
N GLY A 194 6.62 1.70 -5.69
CA GLY A 194 7.92 1.62 -5.03
C GLY A 194 7.99 2.21 -3.63
N ASP A 195 6.92 2.82 -3.12
CA ASP A 195 6.88 3.43 -1.78
C ASP A 195 7.11 2.40 -0.68
N PRO A 196 8.01 2.63 0.29
CA PRO A 196 8.19 1.74 1.44
C PRO A 196 6.88 1.54 2.22
N GLY A 197 6.42 0.29 2.28
CA GLY A 197 5.18 -0.08 2.96
C GLY A 197 3.90 0.04 2.11
N ALA A 198 3.96 0.50 0.87
CA ALA A 198 2.83 0.53 -0.06
C ALA A 198 2.67 -0.81 -0.80
N PHE A 199 1.43 -1.30 -0.91
CA PHE A 199 1.10 -2.54 -1.62
C PHE A 199 -0.36 -2.55 -2.14
N MET A 200 -0.94 -1.37 -2.39
CA MET A 200 -2.31 -1.22 -2.88
C MET A 200 -2.45 -1.72 -4.30
N ASP A 201 -1.64 -1.16 -5.20
CA ASP A 201 -1.68 -1.44 -6.64
C ASP A 201 -1.35 -2.91 -6.92
N ARG A 202 -0.31 -3.42 -6.27
CA ARG A 202 0.03 -4.84 -6.31
C ARG A 202 -1.15 -5.72 -5.90
N SER A 203 -1.85 -5.38 -4.82
CA SER A 203 -2.97 -6.17 -4.31
C SER A 203 -4.18 -6.14 -5.22
N ILE A 204 -4.43 -5.02 -5.93
CA ILE A 204 -5.48 -4.95 -6.96
C ILE A 204 -5.13 -5.91 -8.11
N VAL A 205 -3.91 -5.83 -8.65
CA VAL A 205 -3.47 -6.69 -9.75
C VAL A 205 -3.45 -8.18 -9.34
N GLU A 206 -3.06 -8.47 -8.09
CA GLU A 206 -3.10 -9.84 -7.55
C GLU A 206 -4.52 -10.33 -7.25
N GLY A 207 -5.46 -9.45 -6.95
CA GLY A 207 -6.80 -9.81 -6.46
C GLY A 207 -7.89 -9.76 -7.50
N ASP A 208 -7.82 -8.79 -8.41
CA ASP A 208 -8.76 -8.56 -9.51
C ASP A 208 -8.09 -7.82 -10.68
N PRO A 209 -7.22 -8.50 -11.44
CA PRO A 209 -6.54 -7.87 -12.57
C PRO A 209 -7.49 -7.42 -13.68
N HIS A 210 -8.62 -8.10 -13.86
CA HIS A 210 -9.59 -7.79 -14.92
C HIS A 210 -10.29 -6.44 -14.70
N LEU A 211 -10.52 -6.03 -13.44
CA LEU A 211 -11.11 -4.73 -13.12
C LEU A 211 -10.24 -3.57 -13.64
N MET A 212 -8.92 -3.65 -13.44
CA MET A 212 -7.97 -2.68 -13.98
C MET A 212 -7.92 -2.73 -15.51
N LEU A 213 -7.87 -3.93 -16.11
CA LEU A 213 -7.82 -4.11 -17.57
C LEU A 213 -9.08 -3.55 -18.23
N GLU A 214 -10.27 -3.83 -17.71
CA GLU A 214 -11.52 -3.26 -18.22
C GLU A 214 -11.49 -1.74 -18.21
N GLY A 215 -10.99 -1.13 -17.11
CA GLY A 215 -10.83 0.32 -17.04
C GLY A 215 -9.85 0.89 -18.06
N MET A 216 -8.74 0.20 -18.33
CA MET A 216 -7.78 0.60 -19.35
C MET A 216 -8.39 0.54 -20.76
N ILE A 217 -9.16 -0.52 -21.09
CA ILE A 217 -9.80 -0.70 -22.39
C ILE A 217 -10.85 0.38 -22.63
N ILE A 218 -11.68 0.70 -21.62
CA ILE A 218 -12.65 1.81 -21.66
C ILE A 218 -11.93 3.14 -21.93
N GLY A 219 -10.85 3.41 -21.19
CA GLY A 219 -10.05 4.62 -21.39
C GLY A 219 -9.39 4.69 -22.76
N ALA A 220 -8.92 3.56 -23.28
CA ALA A 220 -8.33 3.49 -24.61
C ALA A 220 -9.35 3.81 -25.71
N PHE A 221 -10.56 3.28 -25.60
CA PHE A 221 -11.67 3.62 -26.49
C PHE A 221 -12.01 5.11 -26.43
N ALA A 222 -12.17 5.66 -25.22
CA ALA A 222 -12.48 7.07 -25.01
C ALA A 222 -11.40 8.02 -25.57
N ILE A 223 -10.13 7.65 -25.48
CA ILE A 223 -8.99 8.45 -25.94
C ILE A 223 -8.71 8.25 -27.45
N GLY A 224 -9.09 7.10 -27.99
CA GLY A 224 -8.77 6.68 -29.35
C GLY A 224 -7.36 6.10 -29.46
N SER A 225 -6.98 5.25 -28.52
CA SER A 225 -5.68 4.59 -28.46
C SER A 225 -5.77 3.16 -28.96
N PRO A 226 -4.90 2.72 -29.90
CA PRO A 226 -4.87 1.32 -30.35
C PRO A 226 -3.96 0.42 -29.50
N GLU A 227 -3.13 1.00 -28.62
CA GLU A 227 -2.10 0.25 -27.89
C GLU A 227 -1.89 0.80 -26.48
N GLY A 228 -1.74 -0.11 -25.52
CA GLY A 228 -1.49 0.22 -24.13
C GLY A 228 -0.29 -0.51 -23.53
N TYR A 229 0.20 0.02 -22.40
CA TYR A 229 1.32 -0.57 -21.64
C TYR A 229 1.00 -0.59 -20.16
N VAL A 230 1.25 -1.73 -19.51
CA VAL A 230 1.33 -1.82 -18.07
C VAL A 230 2.80 -1.89 -17.66
N TYR A 231 3.28 -0.86 -17.00
CA TYR A 231 4.62 -0.84 -16.43
C TYR A 231 4.55 -1.31 -14.99
N ILE A 232 5.08 -2.49 -14.72
CA ILE A 232 4.99 -3.18 -13.42
C ILE A 232 6.38 -3.59 -12.95
N ARG A 233 6.60 -3.57 -11.64
CA ARG A 233 7.87 -3.96 -11.02
C ARG A 233 8.15 -5.46 -11.20
N ALA A 234 9.38 -5.79 -11.60
CA ALA A 234 9.84 -7.20 -11.69
C ALA A 234 9.85 -7.90 -10.32
N GLU A 235 9.88 -7.15 -9.22
CA GLU A 235 9.82 -7.66 -7.85
C GLU A 235 8.42 -8.13 -7.42
N TYR A 236 7.41 -7.99 -8.29
CA TYR A 236 6.04 -8.45 -8.04
C TYR A 236 5.66 -9.67 -8.91
N PRO A 237 6.39 -10.80 -8.81
CA PRO A 237 6.21 -11.93 -9.72
C PRO A 237 4.78 -12.47 -9.74
N LEU A 238 4.11 -12.56 -8.58
CA LEU A 238 2.72 -13.03 -8.51
C LEU A 238 1.75 -12.10 -9.26
N ALA A 239 1.93 -10.78 -9.14
CA ALA A 239 1.12 -9.81 -9.86
C ALA A 239 1.38 -9.89 -11.37
N VAL A 240 2.65 -10.07 -11.79
CA VAL A 240 3.03 -10.26 -13.19
C VAL A 240 2.39 -11.52 -13.76
N ASP A 241 2.50 -12.66 -13.08
CA ASP A 241 1.93 -13.94 -13.52
C ASP A 241 0.40 -13.85 -13.70
N ARG A 242 -0.30 -13.26 -12.73
CA ARG A 242 -1.75 -13.07 -12.81
C ARG A 242 -2.16 -12.09 -13.89
N LEU A 243 -1.39 -11.03 -14.09
CA LEU A 243 -1.64 -10.07 -15.16
C LEU A 243 -1.44 -10.68 -16.55
N CYS A 244 -0.38 -11.47 -16.76
CA CYS A 244 -0.16 -12.22 -18.00
C CYS A 244 -1.35 -13.13 -18.30
N LEU A 245 -1.77 -13.93 -17.31
CA LEU A 245 -2.91 -14.82 -17.45
C LEU A 245 -4.21 -14.06 -17.78
N ALA A 246 -4.46 -12.94 -17.10
CA ALA A 246 -5.65 -12.13 -17.33
C ALA A 246 -5.67 -11.51 -18.75
N LEU A 247 -4.52 -11.06 -19.26
CA LEU A 247 -4.41 -10.56 -20.63
C LEU A 247 -4.70 -11.66 -21.67
N ASP A 248 -4.16 -12.86 -21.46
CA ASP A 248 -4.40 -13.98 -22.37
C ASP A 248 -5.89 -14.38 -22.35
N GLN A 249 -6.50 -14.49 -21.18
CA GLN A 249 -7.93 -14.75 -21.04
C GLN A 249 -8.80 -13.66 -21.68
N ALA A 250 -8.43 -12.39 -21.55
CA ALA A 250 -9.16 -11.29 -22.17
C ALA A 250 -9.08 -11.34 -23.70
N ARG A 251 -7.90 -11.70 -24.25
CA ARG A 251 -7.72 -11.91 -25.72
C ARG A 251 -8.56 -13.09 -26.22
N GLU A 252 -8.51 -14.23 -25.54
CA GLU A 252 -9.30 -15.43 -25.89
C GLU A 252 -10.81 -15.17 -25.92
N ARG A 253 -11.29 -14.27 -25.05
CA ARG A 253 -12.71 -13.90 -24.96
C ARG A 253 -13.10 -12.74 -25.90
N GLY A 254 -12.17 -12.16 -26.65
CA GLY A 254 -12.41 -11.02 -27.54
C GLY A 254 -12.69 -9.70 -26.82
N PHE A 255 -12.21 -9.56 -25.59
CA PHE A 255 -12.26 -8.31 -24.82
C PHE A 255 -11.01 -7.47 -25.02
N LEU A 256 -9.98 -8.04 -25.64
CA LEU A 256 -8.72 -7.40 -25.99
C LEU A 256 -8.27 -7.92 -27.35
N GLY A 257 -7.54 -7.11 -28.13
CA GLY A 257 -7.07 -7.44 -29.47
C GLY A 257 -7.88 -6.75 -30.56
N GLU A 258 -8.20 -7.47 -31.63
CA GLU A 258 -8.93 -6.93 -32.78
C GLU A 258 -10.45 -7.01 -32.61
N ASN A 259 -11.17 -5.99 -33.08
CA ASN A 259 -12.63 -5.97 -33.15
C ASN A 259 -13.34 -6.33 -31.83
N ILE A 260 -12.96 -5.67 -30.74
CA ILE A 260 -13.45 -5.93 -29.37
C ILE A 260 -14.98 -5.92 -29.34
N PHE A 261 -15.60 -6.99 -28.81
CA PHE A 261 -17.06 -7.23 -28.85
C PHE A 261 -17.68 -7.15 -30.25
N GLY A 262 -16.89 -7.37 -31.32
CA GLY A 262 -17.34 -7.26 -32.72
C GLY A 262 -17.53 -5.81 -33.20
N SER A 263 -16.99 -4.83 -32.51
CA SER A 263 -16.95 -3.42 -32.90
C SER A 263 -15.76 -3.13 -33.83
N ASP A 264 -15.69 -1.91 -34.37
CA ASP A 264 -14.52 -1.45 -35.14
C ASP A 264 -13.33 -1.05 -34.24
N PHE A 265 -13.46 -1.17 -32.93
CA PHE A 265 -12.41 -0.82 -31.97
C PHE A 265 -11.47 -2.00 -31.75
N SER A 266 -10.18 -1.71 -31.87
CA SER A 266 -9.10 -2.66 -31.59
C SER A 266 -8.10 -2.04 -30.64
N PHE A 267 -7.71 -2.79 -29.60
CA PHE A 267 -6.76 -2.34 -28.60
C PHE A 267 -6.07 -3.54 -27.97
N ASP A 268 -4.75 -3.48 -27.83
CA ASP A 268 -3.99 -4.50 -27.12
C ASP A 268 -3.05 -3.90 -26.07
N ILE A 269 -2.69 -4.69 -25.06
CA ILE A 269 -1.87 -4.27 -23.93
C ILE A 269 -0.60 -5.11 -23.87
N LYS A 270 0.54 -4.43 -23.68
CA LYS A 270 1.85 -5.03 -23.43
C LYS A 270 2.30 -4.79 -21.99
N ILE A 271 2.98 -5.77 -21.41
CA ILE A 271 3.61 -5.63 -20.09
C ILE A 271 5.06 -5.21 -20.29
N VAL A 272 5.49 -4.24 -19.50
CA VAL A 272 6.90 -3.83 -19.38
C VAL A 272 7.33 -3.99 -17.94
N LEU A 273 8.40 -4.75 -17.71
CA LEU A 273 8.93 -5.00 -16.37
C LEU A 273 9.92 -3.89 -16.00
N GLY A 274 9.59 -3.17 -14.93
CA GLY A 274 10.49 -2.18 -14.33
C GLY A 274 11.63 -2.87 -13.55
N ALA A 275 12.82 -2.27 -13.59
CA ALA A 275 14.00 -2.80 -12.91
C ALA A 275 14.12 -2.36 -11.43
N GLY A 276 13.04 -1.92 -10.80
CA GLY A 276 12.96 -1.62 -9.37
C GLY A 276 13.32 -0.19 -8.98
N ALA A 277 13.64 0.71 -9.90
CA ALA A 277 13.96 2.09 -9.57
C ALA A 277 12.68 2.90 -9.28
N PHE A 278 12.55 3.43 -8.08
CA PHE A 278 11.40 4.25 -7.64
C PHE A 278 11.17 5.48 -8.53
N VAL A 279 12.24 6.09 -9.05
CA VAL A 279 12.13 7.23 -9.98
C VAL A 279 11.34 6.89 -11.25
N CYS A 280 11.29 5.62 -11.66
CA CYS A 280 10.49 5.16 -12.80
C CYS A 280 8.98 5.23 -12.55
N GLY A 281 8.52 5.45 -11.31
CA GLY A 281 7.14 5.81 -11.00
C GLY A 281 6.75 7.23 -11.47
N GLU A 282 7.73 8.12 -11.72
CA GLU A 282 7.47 9.42 -12.35
C GLU A 282 7.07 9.21 -13.83
N SER A 283 6.03 9.90 -14.29
CA SER A 283 5.37 9.63 -15.57
C SER A 283 6.31 9.66 -16.77
N THR A 284 7.23 10.61 -16.82
CA THR A 284 8.15 10.75 -17.96
C THR A 284 9.37 9.82 -17.85
N ALA A 285 9.82 9.53 -16.63
CA ALA A 285 10.85 8.52 -16.37
C ALA A 285 10.38 7.11 -16.74
N LEU A 286 9.13 6.78 -16.40
CA LEU A 286 8.47 5.54 -16.80
C LEU A 286 8.45 5.40 -18.33
N MET A 287 8.03 6.45 -19.04
CA MET A 287 8.00 6.43 -20.50
C MET A 287 9.41 6.29 -21.11
N THR A 288 10.41 6.96 -20.54
CA THR A 288 11.81 6.83 -20.99
C THR A 288 12.32 5.41 -20.78
N SER A 289 11.93 4.76 -19.69
CA SER A 289 12.25 3.35 -19.43
C SER A 289 11.58 2.40 -20.44
N ILE A 290 10.30 2.63 -20.79
CA ILE A 290 9.62 1.87 -21.87
C ILE A 290 10.33 2.07 -23.22
N GLU A 291 10.95 3.22 -23.44
CA GLU A 291 11.72 3.53 -24.65
C GLU A 291 13.12 2.89 -24.66
N ASP A 292 13.44 1.99 -23.74
CA ASP A 292 14.75 1.35 -23.55
C ASP A 292 15.89 2.35 -23.27
N LYS A 293 15.57 3.45 -22.56
CA LYS A 293 16.52 4.48 -22.14
C LYS A 293 16.60 4.53 -20.61
N PRO A 294 17.63 5.18 -20.04
CA PRO A 294 17.67 5.44 -18.61
C PRO A 294 16.37 6.12 -18.13
N GLY A 295 15.82 5.68 -17.02
CA GLY A 295 14.58 6.21 -16.43
C GLY A 295 14.77 7.62 -15.88
N GLU A 296 15.01 8.59 -16.73
CA GLU A 296 15.23 9.99 -16.40
C GLU A 296 13.99 10.84 -16.70
N PRO A 297 13.52 11.66 -15.76
CA PRO A 297 12.41 12.57 -15.98
C PRO A 297 12.70 13.63 -17.04
N ARG A 298 11.65 13.98 -17.79
CA ARG A 298 11.69 15.08 -18.76
C ARG A 298 11.30 16.41 -18.09
N PRO A 299 11.68 17.56 -18.66
CA PRO A 299 11.27 18.87 -18.13
C PRO A 299 9.75 19.05 -18.06
N LYS A 300 9.26 19.63 -16.96
CA LYS A 300 7.82 19.76 -16.63
C LYS A 300 6.96 20.53 -17.65
N TYR A 301 7.56 21.34 -18.52
CA TYR A 301 6.82 22.09 -19.55
C TYR A 301 6.36 21.25 -20.73
N VAL A 302 6.75 19.97 -20.79
CA VAL A 302 6.29 19.01 -21.80
C VAL A 302 5.25 18.10 -21.17
N HIS A 303 3.98 18.30 -21.54
CA HIS A 303 2.90 17.43 -21.05
C HIS A 303 2.90 16.09 -21.81
N THR A 304 2.75 15.01 -21.07
CA THR A 304 2.72 13.65 -21.64
C THR A 304 1.53 13.44 -22.58
N THR A 305 0.44 14.17 -22.33
CA THR A 305 -0.75 14.17 -23.21
C THR A 305 -0.47 14.73 -24.61
N ASP A 306 0.60 15.51 -24.76
CA ASP A 306 1.04 16.07 -26.06
C ASP A 306 2.25 15.31 -26.60
N LYS A 307 3.27 15.08 -25.78
CA LYS A 307 4.55 14.44 -26.12
C LYS A 307 4.99 13.46 -25.04
N GLY A 308 4.30 12.32 -24.98
CA GLY A 308 4.63 11.23 -24.05
C GLY A 308 5.55 10.18 -24.67
N LEU A 309 5.10 8.92 -24.65
CA LEU A 309 5.83 7.76 -25.16
C LEU A 309 6.16 7.91 -26.65
N TRP A 310 7.43 7.75 -27.00
CA TRP A 310 7.99 7.98 -28.35
C TRP A 310 7.59 9.33 -28.97
N GLY A 311 7.39 10.34 -28.11
CA GLY A 311 6.99 11.68 -28.54
C GLY A 311 5.55 11.78 -29.05
N LYS A 312 4.70 10.81 -28.73
CA LYS A 312 3.28 10.74 -29.11
C LYS A 312 2.39 11.10 -27.91
N PRO A 313 1.13 11.53 -28.16
CA PRO A 313 0.19 11.75 -27.08
C PRO A 313 -0.01 10.50 -26.23
N SER A 314 0.14 10.64 -24.90
CA SER A 314 0.09 9.49 -24.01
C SER A 314 -0.65 9.83 -22.72
N ASN A 315 -1.61 8.99 -22.34
CA ASN A 315 -2.33 9.09 -21.10
C ASN A 315 -1.84 8.01 -20.13
N LEU A 316 -1.25 8.43 -19.03
CA LEU A 316 -0.81 7.53 -17.97
C LEU A 316 -1.68 7.71 -16.73
N ASN A 317 -2.28 6.63 -16.25
CA ASN A 317 -2.94 6.57 -14.94
C ASN A 317 -2.37 5.42 -14.11
N ASN A 318 -2.54 5.54 -12.79
CA ASN A 318 -2.20 4.51 -11.83
C ASN A 318 -3.22 3.35 -11.85
N VAL A 319 -2.87 2.19 -11.33
CA VAL A 319 -3.70 0.97 -11.22
C VAL A 319 -5.05 1.25 -10.57
N GLU A 320 -5.06 1.86 -9.37
CA GLU A 320 -6.30 2.17 -8.65
C GLU A 320 -7.17 3.16 -9.41
N THR A 321 -6.57 4.08 -10.17
CA THR A 321 -7.32 5.01 -11.03
C THR A 321 -8.07 4.26 -12.12
N TRP A 322 -7.42 3.33 -12.82
CA TRP A 322 -8.05 2.51 -13.85
C TRP A 322 -9.15 1.62 -13.27
N ALA A 323 -8.91 1.00 -12.11
CA ALA A 323 -9.87 0.13 -11.44
C ALA A 323 -11.17 0.84 -11.00
N ASN A 324 -11.15 2.16 -10.85
CA ASN A 324 -12.38 2.94 -10.56
C ASN A 324 -13.28 3.15 -11.78
N VAL A 325 -12.75 3.04 -13.00
CA VAL A 325 -13.47 3.40 -14.22
C VAL A 325 -14.70 2.53 -14.48
N PRO A 326 -14.63 1.18 -14.42
CA PRO A 326 -15.76 0.32 -14.72
C PRO A 326 -17.00 0.63 -13.88
N MET A 327 -16.84 0.81 -12.57
CA MET A 327 -17.99 1.08 -11.68
C MET A 327 -18.55 2.50 -11.83
N ILE A 328 -17.75 3.47 -12.28
CA ILE A 328 -18.24 4.82 -12.63
C ILE A 328 -19.16 4.72 -13.86
N ILE A 329 -18.77 3.95 -14.88
CA ILE A 329 -19.58 3.72 -16.08
C ILE A 329 -20.85 2.93 -15.74
N GLU A 330 -20.76 1.92 -14.87
CA GLU A 330 -21.89 1.10 -14.50
C GLU A 330 -22.92 1.88 -13.68
N LYS A 331 -22.49 2.48 -12.56
CA LYS A 331 -23.34 3.10 -11.55
C LYS A 331 -23.63 4.58 -11.82
N GLY A 332 -22.86 5.21 -12.70
CA GLY A 332 -23.02 6.60 -13.10
C GLY A 332 -22.17 7.59 -12.29
N ALA A 333 -21.93 8.74 -12.92
CA ALA A 333 -21.08 9.79 -12.38
C ALA A 333 -21.59 10.37 -11.06
N ASP A 334 -22.91 10.61 -10.94
CA ASP A 334 -23.52 11.21 -9.76
C ASP A 334 -23.40 10.31 -8.52
N TRP A 335 -23.52 8.99 -8.73
CA TRP A 335 -23.29 8.02 -7.66
C TRP A 335 -21.86 8.10 -7.13
N TYR A 336 -20.86 8.09 -8.01
CA TYR A 336 -19.45 8.19 -7.58
C TYR A 336 -19.14 9.54 -6.94
N ALA A 337 -19.67 10.63 -7.50
CA ALA A 337 -19.50 11.98 -6.98
C ALA A 337 -20.19 12.20 -5.62
N SER A 338 -21.14 11.34 -5.23
CA SER A 338 -21.77 11.39 -3.90
C SER A 338 -20.88 10.84 -2.79
N ILE A 339 -19.80 10.14 -3.12
CA ILE A 339 -18.82 9.56 -2.18
C ILE A 339 -17.64 10.52 -2.05
N GLY A 340 -17.15 10.72 -0.82
CA GLY A 340 -16.00 11.59 -0.57
C GLY A 340 -16.37 13.02 -0.22
N THR A 341 -15.41 13.95 -0.39
CA THR A 341 -15.58 15.39 -0.11
C THR A 341 -16.01 16.15 -1.36
N GLU A 342 -16.23 17.46 -1.23
CA GLU A 342 -16.60 18.32 -2.36
C GLU A 342 -15.57 18.30 -3.51
N LYS A 343 -14.27 18.28 -3.17
CA LYS A 343 -13.17 18.35 -4.15
C LYS A 343 -12.46 17.00 -4.38
N SER A 344 -12.58 16.07 -3.44
CA SER A 344 -11.94 14.75 -3.49
C SER A 344 -13.01 13.66 -3.47
N LYS A 345 -13.40 13.18 -4.66
CA LYS A 345 -14.49 12.23 -4.86
C LYS A 345 -14.04 10.78 -4.81
N GLY A 346 -14.99 9.89 -4.45
CA GLY A 346 -14.81 8.45 -4.41
C GLY A 346 -14.07 7.97 -3.16
N THR A 347 -13.53 6.76 -3.24
CA THR A 347 -12.74 6.12 -2.20
C THR A 347 -11.24 6.24 -2.48
N LYS A 348 -10.44 5.94 -1.46
CA LYS A 348 -8.99 5.75 -1.58
C LYS A 348 -8.57 4.52 -0.79
N ILE A 349 -7.68 3.74 -1.38
CA ILE A 349 -7.04 2.62 -0.70
C ILE A 349 -5.77 3.11 -0.01
N PHE A 350 -5.65 2.77 1.27
CA PHE A 350 -4.44 3.04 2.06
C PHE A 350 -3.78 1.73 2.48
N SER A 351 -2.46 1.66 2.40
CA SER A 351 -1.68 0.65 3.09
C SER A 351 -1.35 1.15 4.49
N LEU A 352 -1.99 0.57 5.50
CA LEU A 352 -1.83 0.92 6.90
C LEU A 352 -0.76 0.02 7.53
N VAL A 353 0.40 0.60 7.83
CA VAL A 353 1.58 -0.13 8.31
C VAL A 353 2.29 0.61 9.47
N GLY A 354 3.35 0.03 10.00
CA GLY A 354 4.15 0.61 11.07
C GLY A 354 3.68 0.19 12.46
N LYS A 355 3.52 1.16 13.36
CA LYS A 355 3.11 0.93 14.77
C LYS A 355 1.59 0.91 14.90
N ILE A 356 0.96 -0.10 14.32
CA ILE A 356 -0.49 -0.29 14.28
C ILE A 356 -0.85 -1.75 14.59
N ASN A 357 -1.98 -1.99 15.25
CA ASN A 357 -2.41 -3.35 15.59
C ASN A 357 -2.86 -4.15 14.37
N ASN A 358 -3.65 -3.54 13.50
CA ASN A 358 -4.22 -4.16 12.31
C ASN A 358 -3.52 -3.65 11.05
N THR A 359 -2.37 -4.24 10.73
CA THR A 359 -1.68 -3.96 9.45
C THR A 359 -2.49 -4.52 8.29
N GLY A 360 -2.71 -3.68 7.24
CA GLY A 360 -3.46 -4.14 6.09
C GLY A 360 -3.79 -3.04 5.08
N LEU A 361 -4.68 -3.38 4.14
CA LEU A 361 -5.26 -2.42 3.18
C LEU A 361 -6.61 -1.93 3.67
N VAL A 362 -6.80 -0.64 3.62
CA VAL A 362 -8.01 0.04 4.08
C VAL A 362 -8.56 0.87 2.93
N GLU A 363 -9.74 0.51 2.43
CA GLU A 363 -10.44 1.31 1.42
C GLU A 363 -11.58 2.08 2.08
N VAL A 364 -11.51 3.41 2.02
CA VAL A 364 -12.42 4.31 2.72
C VAL A 364 -12.81 5.50 1.83
N PRO A 365 -13.96 6.14 2.09
CA PRO A 365 -14.33 7.37 1.42
C PRO A 365 -13.28 8.47 1.68
N MET A 366 -12.98 9.27 0.66
CA MET A 366 -12.20 10.49 0.85
C MET A 366 -12.87 11.38 1.91
N GLY A 367 -12.10 11.99 2.81
CA GLY A 367 -12.61 12.83 3.89
C GLY A 367 -12.85 12.12 5.23
N ILE A 368 -12.64 10.81 5.31
CA ILE A 368 -12.55 10.11 6.59
C ILE A 368 -11.42 10.72 7.44
N THR A 369 -11.51 10.67 8.75
CA THR A 369 -10.46 11.21 9.62
C THR A 369 -9.32 10.21 9.81
N LEU A 370 -8.11 10.74 10.09
CA LEU A 370 -6.97 9.89 10.49
C LEU A 370 -7.29 9.07 11.73
N ARG A 371 -8.09 9.62 12.66
CA ARG A 371 -8.52 8.93 13.88
C ARG A 371 -9.31 7.67 13.55
N GLU A 372 -10.30 7.77 12.68
CA GLU A 372 -11.12 6.62 12.27
C GLU A 372 -10.27 5.55 11.59
N ILE A 373 -9.34 5.95 10.71
CA ILE A 373 -8.42 5.00 10.04
C ILE A 373 -7.51 4.31 11.06
N ILE A 374 -6.88 5.06 11.97
CA ILE A 374 -5.84 4.52 12.86
C ILE A 374 -6.47 3.74 14.03
N TYR A 375 -7.50 4.29 14.67
CA TYR A 375 -8.05 3.69 15.89
C TYR A 375 -9.23 2.77 15.62
N ASP A 376 -10.17 3.20 14.78
CA ASP A 376 -11.40 2.44 14.58
C ASP A 376 -11.22 1.26 13.65
N ILE A 377 -10.44 1.44 12.57
CA ILE A 377 -10.13 0.39 11.61
C ILE A 377 -8.82 -0.30 12.00
N GLY A 378 -7.75 0.48 12.19
CA GLY A 378 -6.41 -0.01 12.49
C GLY A 378 -6.24 -0.60 13.90
N GLY A 379 -7.23 -0.44 14.79
CA GLY A 379 -7.20 -0.98 16.14
C GLY A 379 -6.22 -0.28 17.09
N GLY A 380 -5.72 0.91 16.70
CA GLY A 380 -4.83 1.75 17.52
C GLY A 380 -3.39 1.24 17.63
N ILE A 381 -2.64 1.85 18.55
CA ILE A 381 -1.21 1.63 18.71
C ILE A 381 -0.96 0.38 19.56
N PRO A 382 -0.01 -0.50 19.18
CA PRO A 382 0.32 -1.70 19.95
C PRO A 382 0.84 -1.39 21.36
N ARG A 383 0.60 -2.31 22.28
CA ARG A 383 1.11 -2.25 23.66
C ARG A 383 0.66 -1.01 24.45
N LYS A 384 -0.48 -0.42 24.08
CA LYS A 384 -1.05 0.78 24.71
C LYS A 384 -0.10 1.99 24.68
N LYS A 385 0.81 2.05 23.72
CA LYS A 385 1.66 3.21 23.50
C LYS A 385 0.88 4.36 22.91
N GLU A 386 1.42 5.56 23.02
CA GLU A 386 0.81 6.76 22.47
C GLU A 386 1.13 6.90 20.97
N PHE A 387 0.14 7.39 20.22
CA PHE A 387 0.33 7.81 18.85
C PHE A 387 1.20 9.06 18.82
N LYS A 388 2.20 9.07 17.98
CA LYS A 388 3.08 10.22 17.78
C LYS A 388 2.83 10.93 16.47
N ALA A 389 2.88 10.18 15.38
CA ALA A 389 2.70 10.72 14.04
C ALA A 389 2.25 9.63 13.05
N VAL A 390 1.79 10.07 11.89
CA VAL A 390 1.63 9.23 10.71
C VAL A 390 2.34 9.88 9.52
N GLN A 391 3.20 9.13 8.85
CA GLN A 391 3.74 9.51 7.55
C GLN A 391 2.71 9.16 6.49
N THR A 392 2.27 10.15 5.71
CA THR A 392 1.39 9.96 4.56
C THR A 392 2.09 10.38 3.28
N GLY A 393 1.69 9.81 2.15
CA GLY A 393 2.25 10.18 0.84
C GLY A 393 3.59 9.52 0.49
N GLY A 394 3.91 8.40 1.16
CA GLY A 394 5.17 7.69 0.92
C GLY A 394 6.41 8.46 1.38
N PRO A 395 7.61 8.14 0.86
CA PRO A 395 8.88 8.73 1.30
C PRO A 395 9.01 10.22 0.98
N SER A 396 8.21 10.71 0.04
CA SER A 396 8.17 12.13 -0.37
C SER A 396 7.03 12.93 0.27
N GLY A 397 6.25 12.31 1.17
CA GLY A 397 5.15 12.96 1.89
C GLY A 397 5.60 13.60 3.20
N GLY A 398 4.69 13.78 4.14
CA GLY A 398 4.96 14.45 5.42
C GLY A 398 4.49 13.66 6.63
N CYS A 399 5.13 13.93 7.78
CA CYS A 399 4.77 13.38 9.08
C CYS A 399 3.76 14.29 9.79
N LEU A 400 2.55 13.80 10.03
CA LEU A 400 1.46 14.54 10.67
C LEU A 400 1.31 14.14 12.14
N PRO A 401 1.34 15.10 13.09
CA PRO A 401 1.20 14.84 14.53
C PRO A 401 -0.24 14.56 14.95
N ALA A 402 -0.42 14.26 16.25
CA ALA A 402 -1.72 13.95 16.84
C ALA A 402 -2.79 15.05 16.67
N SER A 403 -2.38 16.31 16.49
CA SER A 403 -3.29 17.43 16.23
C SER A 403 -4.07 17.32 14.91
N PHE A 404 -3.63 16.43 14.01
CA PHE A 404 -4.30 16.17 12.73
C PHE A 404 -5.23 14.95 12.75
N LEU A 405 -5.32 14.22 13.87
CA LEU A 405 -6.13 13.00 13.96
C LEU A 405 -7.59 13.21 13.56
N ASP A 406 -8.16 14.37 13.86
CA ASP A 406 -9.56 14.71 13.59
C ASP A 406 -9.75 15.52 12.30
N LYS A 407 -8.71 15.65 11.49
CA LYS A 407 -8.80 16.30 10.18
C LYS A 407 -9.17 15.30 9.10
N PRO A 408 -9.94 15.72 8.07
CA PRO A 408 -10.27 14.85 6.95
C PRO A 408 -9.02 14.47 6.15
N VAL A 409 -9.01 13.24 5.65
CA VAL A 409 -7.97 12.72 4.76
C VAL A 409 -8.43 12.92 3.32
N ASP A 410 -8.02 14.03 2.73
CA ASP A 410 -8.23 14.37 1.32
C ASP A 410 -7.02 15.10 0.74
N TYR A 411 -7.03 15.37 -0.57
CA TYR A 411 -5.88 15.98 -1.25
C TYR A 411 -5.56 17.38 -0.70
N GLU A 412 -6.58 18.16 -0.45
CA GLU A 412 -6.46 19.56 -0.03
C GLU A 412 -5.91 19.65 1.40
N THR A 413 -6.55 18.96 2.33
CA THR A 413 -6.18 19.00 3.75
C THR A 413 -4.77 18.46 4.00
N LEU A 414 -4.40 17.37 3.33
CA LEU A 414 -3.04 16.82 3.47
C LEU A 414 -1.99 17.75 2.88
N TYR A 415 -2.28 18.42 1.75
CA TYR A 415 -1.37 19.39 1.15
C TYR A 415 -1.18 20.62 2.04
N GLU A 416 -2.26 21.18 2.59
CA GLU A 416 -2.23 22.31 3.53
C GLU A 416 -1.45 21.98 4.82
N ALA A 417 -1.45 20.71 5.22
CA ALA A 417 -0.69 20.22 6.36
C ALA A 417 0.81 19.98 6.07
N GLY A 418 1.31 20.31 4.88
CA GLY A 418 2.69 20.05 4.49
C GLY A 418 3.00 18.57 4.21
N SER A 419 1.95 17.81 3.88
CA SER A 419 2.06 16.41 3.45
C SER A 419 1.41 16.20 2.07
N MET A 420 1.09 14.99 1.72
CA MET A 420 0.36 14.65 0.49
C MET A 420 -0.39 13.33 0.63
N MET A 421 -1.35 13.10 -0.27
CA MET A 421 -2.03 11.81 -0.38
C MET A 421 -1.06 10.70 -0.81
N GLY A 422 -0.19 10.99 -1.76
CA GLY A 422 0.67 10.00 -2.38
C GLY A 422 -0.12 8.86 -3.02
N SER A 423 0.51 7.70 -3.15
CA SER A 423 -0.15 6.48 -3.62
C SER A 423 -1.12 5.89 -2.58
N GLY A 424 -1.02 6.29 -1.31
CA GLY A 424 -1.86 5.82 -0.19
C GLY A 424 -1.06 5.11 0.92
N GLY A 425 0.26 5.23 0.93
CA GLY A 425 1.08 4.73 2.04
C GLY A 425 0.81 5.51 3.32
N MET A 426 0.50 4.80 4.42
CA MET A 426 0.35 5.33 5.78
C MET A 426 1.23 4.56 6.74
N VAL A 427 2.32 5.18 7.22
CA VAL A 427 3.22 4.58 8.21
C VAL A 427 2.96 5.21 9.57
N VAL A 428 2.32 4.47 10.46
CA VAL A 428 1.98 4.92 11.81
C VAL A 428 3.20 4.82 12.73
N LEU A 429 3.43 5.85 13.53
CA LEU A 429 4.58 6.02 14.42
C LEU A 429 4.08 6.23 15.85
N ASP A 430 4.74 5.56 16.81
CA ASP A 430 4.47 5.67 18.24
C ASP A 430 5.46 6.62 18.95
N GLU A 431 5.28 6.83 20.23
CA GLU A 431 6.15 7.63 21.10
C GLU A 431 7.63 7.23 21.08
N ASP A 432 7.92 6.00 20.70
CA ASP A 432 9.27 5.46 20.60
C ASP A 432 9.92 5.71 19.23
N SER A 433 9.27 6.42 18.34
CA SER A 433 9.81 6.76 17.02
C SER A 433 10.52 8.11 17.08
N CYS A 434 11.78 8.17 16.68
CA CYS A 434 12.56 9.41 16.61
C CYS A 434 12.27 10.12 15.29
N MET A 435 11.73 11.34 15.34
CA MET A 435 11.31 12.05 14.12
C MET A 435 12.50 12.51 13.28
N VAL A 436 13.66 12.75 13.90
CA VAL A 436 14.91 13.06 13.18
C VAL A 436 15.42 11.83 12.41
N ASP A 437 15.38 10.65 13.00
CA ASP A 437 15.79 9.41 12.34
C ASP A 437 14.79 8.98 11.27
N VAL A 438 13.49 9.17 11.50
CA VAL A 438 12.43 8.92 10.51
C VAL A 438 12.62 9.80 9.27
N SER A 439 12.84 11.11 9.45
CA SER A 439 13.09 12.00 8.32
C SER A 439 14.39 11.65 7.58
N ARG A 440 15.45 11.25 8.32
CA ARG A 440 16.70 10.76 7.72
C ARG A 440 16.45 9.51 6.88
N TYR A 441 15.68 8.54 7.39
CA TYR A 441 15.36 7.30 6.69
C TYR A 441 14.65 7.54 5.34
N PHE A 442 13.59 8.36 5.34
CA PHE A 442 12.86 8.64 4.11
C PHE A 442 13.69 9.46 3.12
N LEU A 443 14.49 10.40 3.62
CA LEU A 443 15.35 11.19 2.75
C LEU A 443 16.49 10.36 2.15
N ASP A 444 17.05 9.42 2.92
CA ASP A 444 18.08 8.49 2.45
C ASP A 444 17.54 7.58 1.34
N PHE A 445 16.31 7.09 1.51
CA PHE A 445 15.58 6.38 0.45
C PHE A 445 15.45 7.24 -0.82
N CYS A 446 15.00 8.49 -0.71
CA CYS A 446 14.89 9.39 -1.86
C CYS A 446 16.26 9.66 -2.54
N LYS A 447 17.34 9.69 -1.77
CA LYS A 447 18.72 9.83 -2.27
C LYS A 447 19.11 8.63 -3.13
N ASP A 448 18.85 7.42 -2.63
CA ASP A 448 19.25 6.17 -3.30
C ASP A 448 18.39 5.87 -4.54
N GLU A 449 17.13 6.31 -4.54
CA GLU A 449 16.14 6.07 -5.58
C GLU A 449 16.05 7.21 -6.62
N GLY A 450 16.81 8.27 -6.46
CA GLY A 450 16.86 9.39 -7.41
C GLY A 450 17.64 9.05 -8.68
N CYS A 451 17.24 9.64 -9.84
CA CYS A 451 17.92 9.41 -11.12
C CYS A 451 19.33 10.04 -11.20
N GLY A 452 19.70 10.93 -10.26
CA GLY A 452 21.00 11.61 -10.25
C GLY A 452 21.17 12.71 -11.31
N GLN A 453 20.16 13.05 -12.10
CA GLN A 453 20.28 13.98 -13.22
C GLN A 453 20.49 15.43 -12.77
N CYS A 454 19.60 15.99 -11.94
CA CYS A 454 19.71 17.39 -11.55
C CYS A 454 20.51 17.60 -10.26
N THR A 455 21.42 18.58 -10.27
CA THR A 455 22.33 18.88 -9.15
C THR A 455 21.59 19.18 -7.83
N PRO A 456 20.47 19.96 -7.79
CA PRO A 456 19.77 20.24 -6.54
C PRO A 456 19.32 18.97 -5.82
N CYS A 457 18.73 18.01 -6.53
CA CYS A 457 18.31 16.73 -5.96
C CYS A 457 19.55 15.88 -5.61
N ARG A 458 20.44 15.58 -6.58
CA ARG A 458 21.59 14.68 -6.37
C ARG A 458 22.49 15.09 -5.20
N GLU A 459 22.93 16.35 -5.20
CA GLU A 459 23.85 16.86 -4.17
C GLU A 459 23.11 17.35 -2.93
N GLY A 460 22.01 18.08 -3.11
CA GLY A 460 21.27 18.67 -2.00
C GLY A 460 20.67 17.62 -1.07
N VAL A 461 20.02 16.59 -1.59
CA VAL A 461 19.45 15.49 -0.78
C VAL A 461 20.59 14.74 -0.05
N ALA A 462 21.71 14.46 -0.72
CA ALA A 462 22.87 13.81 -0.10
C ALA A 462 23.46 14.66 1.04
N HIS A 463 23.52 15.98 0.89
CA HIS A 463 23.96 16.89 1.96
C HIS A 463 23.01 16.90 3.15
N MET A 464 21.68 16.95 2.90
CA MET A 464 20.70 16.89 3.98
C MET A 464 20.78 15.56 4.75
N VAL A 465 20.93 14.42 4.07
CA VAL A 465 21.13 13.10 4.72
C VAL A 465 22.38 13.12 5.61
N ARG A 466 23.48 13.72 5.15
CA ARG A 466 24.71 13.86 5.93
C ARG A 466 24.50 14.69 7.19
N ILE A 467 23.76 15.82 7.09
CA ILE A 467 23.44 16.67 8.24
C ILE A 467 22.58 15.90 9.25
N LEU A 468 21.51 15.22 8.80
CA LEU A 468 20.65 14.42 9.66
C LEU A 468 21.41 13.27 10.34
N THR A 469 22.36 12.65 9.63
CA THR A 469 23.24 11.63 10.20
C THR A 469 24.12 12.23 11.30
N GLN A 470 24.72 13.40 11.09
CA GLN A 470 25.48 14.10 12.12
C GLN A 470 24.63 14.45 13.34
N ILE A 471 23.37 14.87 13.14
CA ILE A 471 22.45 15.16 14.23
C ILE A 471 22.13 13.89 15.03
N THR A 472 21.80 12.79 14.38
CA THR A 472 21.50 11.50 15.03
C THR A 472 22.71 10.84 15.70
N GLU A 473 23.93 11.19 15.26
CA GLU A 473 25.19 10.78 15.89
C GLU A 473 25.65 11.70 17.05
N GLY A 474 24.90 12.77 17.37
CA GLY A 474 25.25 13.70 18.43
C GLY A 474 26.26 14.79 18.02
N LYS A 475 26.62 14.86 16.74
CA LYS A 475 27.59 15.84 16.19
C LYS A 475 26.89 17.09 15.62
N GLY A 476 25.54 17.14 15.69
CA GLY A 476 24.75 18.26 15.18
C GLY A 476 24.90 19.53 16.01
N SER A 477 24.52 20.66 15.40
CA SER A 477 24.45 22.00 16.00
C SER A 477 23.17 22.72 15.56
N LEU A 478 22.83 23.84 16.17
CA LEU A 478 21.66 24.66 15.77
C LEU A 478 21.78 25.13 14.33
N ALA A 479 22.96 25.53 13.87
CA ALA A 479 23.18 25.92 12.48
C ALA A 479 22.86 24.81 11.46
N HIS A 480 22.95 23.54 11.85
CA HIS A 480 22.53 22.42 10.99
C HIS A 480 21.00 22.39 10.79
N ILE A 481 20.22 22.82 11.77
CA ILE A 481 18.75 22.90 11.64
C ILE A 481 18.38 23.97 10.63
N ASP A 482 18.98 25.16 10.74
CA ASP A 482 18.72 26.27 9.82
C ASP A 482 19.17 25.91 8.38
N LEU A 483 20.32 25.27 8.24
CA LEU A 483 20.82 24.81 6.94
C LEU A 483 19.93 23.73 6.31
N LEU A 484 19.28 22.86 7.10
CA LEU A 484 18.31 21.89 6.57
C LEU A 484 17.11 22.58 5.94
N GLU A 485 16.59 23.64 6.57
CA GLU A 485 15.47 24.42 6.03
C GLU A 485 15.85 25.13 4.73
N GLU A 486 17.02 25.79 4.68
CA GLU A 486 17.53 26.46 3.48
C GLU A 486 17.75 25.48 2.31
N LEU A 487 18.40 24.35 2.56
CA LEU A 487 18.63 23.30 1.55
C LEU A 487 17.30 22.70 1.06
N ALA A 488 16.36 22.45 1.97
CA ALA A 488 15.07 21.89 1.62
C ALA A 488 14.32 22.82 0.65
N GLN A 489 14.26 24.13 0.96
CA GLN A 489 13.61 25.11 0.10
C GLN A 489 14.30 25.19 -1.28
N MET A 490 15.64 25.25 -1.30
CA MET A 490 16.40 25.29 -2.54
C MET A 490 16.12 24.06 -3.42
N ILE A 491 16.08 22.85 -2.83
CA ILE A 491 15.80 21.62 -3.56
C ILE A 491 14.38 21.62 -4.12
N GLN A 492 13.37 22.06 -3.34
CA GLN A 492 11.99 22.17 -3.80
C GLN A 492 11.86 23.11 -5.01
N ASP A 493 12.50 24.27 -4.95
CA ASP A 493 12.36 25.32 -5.96
C ASP A 493 13.11 24.99 -7.28
N THR A 494 14.18 24.22 -7.21
CA THR A 494 15.11 24.07 -8.34
C THR A 494 15.24 22.68 -8.91
N SER A 495 14.60 21.66 -8.29
CA SER A 495 14.62 20.28 -8.81
C SER A 495 13.74 20.11 -10.07
N LEU A 496 14.19 19.23 -10.97
CA LEU A 496 13.58 19.03 -12.28
C LEU A 496 12.21 18.32 -12.22
N CYS A 497 12.04 17.35 -11.34
CA CYS A 497 10.86 16.49 -11.29
C CYS A 497 10.20 16.47 -9.90
N ALA A 498 9.03 15.83 -9.82
CA ALA A 498 8.26 15.72 -8.57
C ALA A 498 9.03 15.01 -7.45
N LEU A 499 9.82 13.97 -7.76
CA LEU A 499 10.64 13.27 -6.76
C LEU A 499 11.60 14.24 -6.05
N GLY A 500 12.36 15.03 -6.83
CA GLY A 500 13.30 16.00 -6.25
C GLY A 500 12.59 17.12 -5.48
N THR A 501 11.49 17.68 -6.03
CA THR A 501 10.76 18.77 -5.36
C THR A 501 10.02 18.32 -4.09
N SER A 502 9.71 17.04 -3.92
CA SER A 502 9.02 16.53 -2.74
C SER A 502 9.93 15.79 -1.75
N ALA A 503 11.13 15.39 -2.16
CA ALA A 503 12.07 14.66 -1.29
C ALA A 503 12.33 15.35 0.07
N PRO A 504 12.39 16.69 0.19
CA PRO A 504 12.58 17.37 1.48
C PRO A 504 11.36 17.37 2.41
N ASN A 505 10.15 17.01 1.94
CA ASN A 505 8.92 17.13 2.73
C ASN A 505 8.95 16.43 4.10
N PRO A 506 9.51 15.20 4.25
CA PRO A 506 9.63 14.57 5.56
C PRO A 506 10.46 15.40 6.54
N VAL A 507 11.51 16.06 6.06
CA VAL A 507 12.35 16.93 6.88
C VAL A 507 11.61 18.20 7.26
N LEU A 508 10.98 18.87 6.29
CA LEU A 508 10.22 20.10 6.54
C LEU A 508 9.05 19.87 7.50
N SER A 509 8.26 18.80 7.30
CA SER A 509 7.13 18.49 8.18
C SER A 509 7.58 18.11 9.58
N THR A 510 8.69 17.36 9.73
CA THR A 510 9.22 17.02 11.06
C THR A 510 9.86 18.25 11.74
N LEU A 511 10.49 19.16 11.02
CA LEU A 511 10.95 20.44 11.57
C LEU A 511 9.77 21.32 12.00
N MET A 512 8.69 21.35 11.22
CA MET A 512 7.50 22.15 11.54
C MET A 512 6.82 21.66 12.81
N TYR A 513 6.64 20.34 12.98
CA TYR A 513 5.81 19.77 14.04
C TYR A 513 6.61 19.18 15.22
N PHE A 514 7.87 18.86 15.04
CA PHE A 514 8.71 18.18 16.03
C PHE A 514 10.08 18.86 16.23
N ARG A 515 10.15 20.17 16.03
CA ARG A 515 11.39 20.96 16.13
C ARG A 515 12.10 20.77 17.47
N ASP A 516 11.35 20.53 18.54
CA ASP A 516 11.93 20.30 19.87
C ASP A 516 12.74 18.99 19.96
N GLU A 517 12.39 17.98 19.18
CA GLU A 517 13.22 16.77 19.09
C GLU A 517 14.57 17.07 18.41
N TYR A 518 14.60 17.89 17.37
CA TYR A 518 15.85 18.34 16.75
C TYR A 518 16.70 19.11 17.74
N LYS A 519 16.10 20.05 18.50
CA LYS A 519 16.80 20.78 19.54
C LYS A 519 17.36 19.86 20.62
N ALA A 520 16.59 18.88 21.10
CA ALA A 520 17.06 17.88 22.07
C ALA A 520 18.29 17.12 21.56
N HIS A 521 18.32 16.77 20.27
CA HIS A 521 19.48 16.09 19.68
C HIS A 521 20.72 16.98 19.59
N VAL A 522 20.56 18.27 19.22
CA VAL A 522 21.71 19.15 18.98
C VAL A 522 22.16 19.94 20.21
N VAL A 523 21.26 20.29 21.14
CA VAL A 523 21.55 21.06 22.35
C VAL A 523 21.74 20.13 23.54
N ASP A 524 20.72 19.32 23.86
CA ASP A 524 20.71 18.47 25.05
C ASP A 524 21.51 17.18 24.86
N LYS A 525 21.92 16.90 23.62
CA LYS A 525 22.62 15.65 23.23
C LYS A 525 21.85 14.40 23.67
N LYS A 526 20.53 14.44 23.53
CA LYS A 526 19.61 13.38 23.94
C LYS A 526 18.62 13.05 22.86
N CYS A 527 18.35 11.76 22.64
CA CYS A 527 17.24 11.29 21.79
C CYS A 527 16.02 10.95 22.65
N PRO A 528 14.93 11.74 22.66
CA PRO A 528 13.76 11.47 23.48
C PRO A 528 13.11 10.10 23.20
N ALA A 529 13.16 9.65 21.96
CA ALA A 529 12.63 8.35 21.55
C ALA A 529 13.56 7.15 21.93
N GLY A 530 14.83 7.42 22.28
CA GLY A 530 15.78 6.38 22.62
C GLY A 530 16.21 5.50 21.41
N VAL A 531 16.19 6.06 20.21
CA VAL A 531 16.57 5.37 18.94
C VAL A 531 18.02 5.65 18.56
N CYS A 532 18.46 6.91 18.67
CA CYS A 532 19.78 7.33 18.25
C CYS A 532 20.83 6.86 19.27
N ARG A 533 21.63 5.85 18.91
CA ARG A 533 22.54 5.14 19.84
C ARG A 533 23.51 6.05 20.56
N ASN A 534 24.07 7.06 19.88
CA ASN A 534 25.04 7.97 20.48
C ASN A 534 24.40 9.01 21.43
N LEU A 535 23.08 9.16 21.38
CA LEU A 535 22.29 10.12 22.14
C LEU A 535 21.34 9.44 23.13
N THR A 536 21.55 8.15 23.43
CA THR A 536 20.68 7.37 24.28
C THR A 536 21.50 6.58 25.28
N THR A 537 21.08 6.59 26.53
CA THR A 537 21.51 5.64 27.55
C THR A 537 20.29 4.86 28.04
N PHE A 538 20.51 3.66 28.55
CA PHE A 538 19.48 2.90 29.26
C PHE A 538 19.91 2.71 30.70
N VAL A 539 19.02 3.00 31.62
CA VAL A 539 19.24 2.82 33.06
C VAL A 539 18.12 1.95 33.64
N ILE A 540 18.41 1.25 34.72
CA ILE A 540 17.39 0.47 35.42
C ILE A 540 16.95 1.27 36.63
N ASP A 541 15.65 1.51 36.70
CA ASP A 541 14.99 2.13 37.83
C ASP A 541 14.96 1.11 38.98
N GLU A 542 15.60 1.43 40.09
CA GLU A 542 15.78 0.54 41.24
C GLU A 542 14.46 0.22 41.94
N ASP A 543 13.54 1.20 41.97
CA ASP A 543 12.24 1.05 42.63
C ASP A 543 11.29 0.13 41.85
N LEU A 544 11.44 0.07 40.53
CA LEU A 544 10.60 -0.73 39.65
C LEU A 544 11.20 -2.11 39.31
N CYS A 545 12.51 -2.29 39.55
CA CYS A 545 13.18 -3.54 39.18
C CYS A 545 12.89 -4.67 40.15
N THR A 546 12.23 -5.71 39.69
CA THR A 546 11.88 -6.90 40.50
C THR A 546 12.94 -8.01 40.51
N GLY A 547 14.07 -7.79 39.83
CA GLY A 547 15.12 -8.81 39.69
C GLY A 547 14.70 -10.07 38.92
N CYS A 548 13.82 -9.91 37.92
CA CYS A 548 13.30 -11.04 37.12
C CYS A 548 14.31 -11.65 36.15
N THR A 549 15.49 -11.06 35.95
CA THR A 549 16.59 -11.49 35.10
C THR A 549 16.33 -11.45 33.58
N LEU A 550 15.13 -11.07 33.11
CA LEU A 550 14.76 -11.14 31.70
C LEU A 550 15.66 -10.23 30.83
N CYS A 551 15.92 -9.00 31.28
CA CYS A 551 16.79 -8.06 30.60
C CYS A 551 18.25 -8.57 30.47
N ALA A 552 18.78 -9.19 31.53
CA ALA A 552 20.14 -9.75 31.53
C ALA A 552 20.26 -10.95 30.58
N ARG A 553 19.28 -11.87 30.61
CA ARG A 553 19.27 -13.04 29.70
C ARG A 553 19.14 -12.67 28.22
N ASN A 554 18.41 -11.60 27.93
CA ASN A 554 18.20 -11.14 26.56
C ASN A 554 19.26 -10.14 26.08
N CYS A 555 20.21 -9.73 26.92
CA CYS A 555 21.22 -8.77 26.54
C CYS A 555 22.28 -9.40 25.62
N PRO A 556 22.35 -9.01 24.31
CA PRO A 556 23.30 -9.63 23.39
C PRO A 556 24.75 -9.27 23.68
N ALA A 557 24.99 -8.17 24.40
CA ALA A 557 26.31 -7.70 24.80
C ALA A 557 26.75 -8.18 26.18
N GLY A 558 25.87 -8.88 26.93
CA GLY A 558 26.14 -9.28 28.31
C GLY A 558 26.43 -8.09 29.24
N ALA A 559 25.86 -6.92 28.94
CA ALA A 559 26.11 -5.67 29.66
C ALA A 559 25.22 -5.48 30.89
N ILE A 560 24.39 -6.45 31.28
CA ILE A 560 23.44 -6.31 32.39
C ILE A 560 23.76 -7.35 33.46
N TYR A 561 23.98 -6.87 34.69
CA TYR A 561 24.35 -7.65 35.86
C TYR A 561 23.31 -7.52 36.95
N GLY A 562 23.16 -8.54 37.76
CA GLY A 562 22.28 -8.61 38.92
C GLY A 562 21.84 -10.06 39.16
N GLU A 563 21.60 -10.39 40.43
CA GLU A 563 21.10 -11.72 40.79
C GLU A 563 19.57 -11.78 40.78
N LYS A 564 19.02 -12.97 40.80
CA LYS A 564 17.58 -13.18 40.82
C LYS A 564 16.97 -12.60 42.10
N LYS A 565 15.96 -11.76 41.96
CA LYS A 565 15.28 -10.96 42.99
C LYS A 565 16.09 -9.77 43.52
N GLU A 566 17.19 -9.40 42.86
CA GLU A 566 17.96 -8.19 43.16
C GLU A 566 17.84 -7.20 42.03
N VAL A 567 18.11 -5.92 42.29
CA VAL A 567 18.14 -4.86 41.27
C VAL A 567 19.26 -5.16 40.27
N HIS A 568 18.97 -5.01 39.00
CA HIS A 568 19.95 -5.19 37.93
C HIS A 568 20.57 -3.86 37.52
N PHE A 569 21.80 -3.90 36.97
CA PHE A 569 22.57 -2.73 36.52
C PHE A 569 23.00 -2.90 35.08
N ILE A 570 23.09 -1.79 34.35
CA ILE A 570 23.60 -1.77 32.97
C ILE A 570 24.99 -1.15 32.98
N GLU A 571 26.00 -1.92 32.59
CA GLU A 571 27.36 -1.44 32.37
C GLU A 571 27.42 -0.67 31.04
N GLN A 572 27.48 0.66 31.11
CA GLN A 572 27.34 1.54 29.95
C GLN A 572 28.45 1.35 28.92
N ASP A 573 29.67 1.02 29.32
CA ASP A 573 30.81 0.80 28.42
C ASP A 573 30.65 -0.47 27.58
N LYS A 574 29.96 -1.47 28.08
CA LYS A 574 29.64 -2.70 27.35
C LYS A 574 28.31 -2.62 26.59
N CYS A 575 27.48 -1.66 26.94
CA CYS A 575 26.13 -1.54 26.39
C CYS A 575 26.19 -1.09 24.91
N THR A 576 25.70 -1.95 24.00
CA THR A 576 25.57 -1.62 22.58
C THR A 576 24.37 -0.74 22.27
N LYS A 577 23.59 -0.35 23.29
CA LYS A 577 22.40 0.50 23.18
C LYS A 577 21.35 -0.07 22.21
N CYS A 578 21.26 -1.40 22.13
CA CYS A 578 20.36 -2.14 21.22
C CYS A 578 18.88 -2.13 21.61
N ARG A 579 18.55 -1.58 22.80
CA ARG A 579 17.20 -1.43 23.32
C ARG A 579 16.49 -2.74 23.73
N VAL A 580 17.04 -3.92 23.52
CA VAL A 580 16.40 -5.21 23.83
C VAL A 580 15.92 -5.30 25.28
N CYS A 581 16.70 -4.77 26.23
CA CYS A 581 16.33 -4.73 27.66
C CYS A 581 15.08 -3.86 27.92
N TYR A 582 14.96 -2.72 27.26
CA TYR A 582 13.81 -1.83 27.33
C TYR A 582 12.54 -2.50 26.80
N ASP A 583 12.61 -3.06 25.60
CA ASP A 583 11.46 -3.69 24.95
C ASP A 583 10.99 -4.98 25.64
N SER A 584 11.87 -5.67 26.38
CA SER A 584 11.57 -6.92 27.10
C SER A 584 11.15 -6.73 28.55
N CYS A 585 11.33 -5.53 29.13
CA CYS A 585 11.02 -5.30 30.55
C CYS A 585 9.50 -5.18 30.77
N LYS A 586 8.91 -6.20 31.40
CA LYS A 586 7.47 -6.22 31.70
C LYS A 586 7.07 -5.27 32.84
N PHE A 587 8.03 -4.79 33.62
CA PHE A 587 7.84 -3.92 34.78
C PHE A 587 8.17 -2.46 34.46
N GLU A 588 8.50 -2.16 33.21
CA GLU A 588 8.90 -0.82 32.76
C GLU A 588 10.05 -0.22 33.59
N ALA A 589 10.86 -1.07 34.24
CA ALA A 589 11.99 -0.66 35.04
C ALA A 589 13.19 -0.17 34.24
N VAL A 590 13.30 -0.50 32.95
CA VAL A 590 14.35 0.03 32.09
C VAL A 590 13.89 1.37 31.53
N LYS A 591 14.61 2.43 31.83
CA LYS A 591 14.30 3.80 31.39
C LYS A 591 15.31 4.29 30.36
N LYS A 592 14.89 5.26 29.55
CA LYS A 592 15.74 6.00 28.61
C LYS A 592 16.35 7.19 29.36
N GLY A 593 17.69 7.26 29.43
CA GLY A 593 18.45 8.30 30.07
C GLY A 593 18.84 9.45 29.12
#